data_e21c1c7fc28fff3cad96036d3632862e
#
_entry.id   e21c1c7fc28fff3cad96036d3632862e
#
_cell.length_a   1.000
_cell.length_b   1.000
_cell.length_c   1.000
_cell.angle_alpha   90.00
_cell.angle_beta   90.00
_cell.angle_gamma   90.00
#
_symmetry.space_group_name_H-M   'P 1'
#
loop_
_entity.id
_entity.type
_entity.pdbx_description
1 polymer ?
#
loop_
_entity_poly.entity_id
_entity_poly.type
_entity_poly.pdbx_seq_one_letter_code
_entity_poly.pdbx_strand_id
1 'polypeptide(L)'
;MNLLSPPRRRTLAVLGAVLLAACSPSGPKFEASDITGSSFGRDFSLEDPKGVTRSLADFRGKAVVLFFGYTQCPDVCPTTLATLAQAMQRLGPDADRVQVLFVTIDPERDTPALLAQYVPAFDPRFLGLRGDAAATARTAKEFKILYEKVPGATPGSYTMDHSAGTYIFDPKGRLRLYVAYGQGPDVYAHDLKRLLDASS
;
A
#
# COMPACT_ATOMS: atom_id res chain seq x y z
N MET A 1 41.25 -11.15 -81.69
CA MET A 1 39.84 -10.84 -81.42
C MET A 1 39.53 -11.31 -80.00
N ASN A 2 39.68 -10.39 -79.06
CA ASN A 2 39.55 -10.67 -77.58
C ASN A 2 38.19 -10.25 -77.11
N LEU A 3 37.40 -11.21 -76.59
CA LEU A 3 36.17 -10.98 -75.90
C LEU A 3 36.44 -10.97 -74.41
N LEU A 4 36.43 -9.78 -73.80
CA LEU A 4 36.56 -9.56 -72.39
C LEU A 4 35.18 -9.70 -71.76
N SER A 5 35.01 -10.70 -70.90
CA SER A 5 33.83 -10.86 -70.05
C SER A 5 33.95 -9.97 -68.83
N PRO A 6 32.86 -9.28 -68.38
CA PRO A 6 32.86 -8.45 -67.17
C PRO A 6 32.75 -9.30 -65.87
N PRO A 7 33.34 -8.85 -64.75
CA PRO A 7 33.31 -9.57 -63.54
C PRO A 7 31.91 -9.42 -62.81
N ARG A 8 31.38 -10.55 -62.44
CA ARG A 8 30.17 -10.64 -61.60
C ARG A 8 30.46 -10.05 -60.21
N ARG A 9 29.94 -8.87 -59.95
CA ARG A 9 29.86 -8.30 -58.58
C ARG A 9 28.88 -9.12 -57.77
N ARG A 10 29.41 -9.93 -56.87
CA ARG A 10 28.63 -10.59 -55.79
C ARG A 10 28.31 -9.54 -54.74
N THR A 11 27.10 -9.02 -54.76
CA THR A 11 26.54 -8.19 -53.68
C THR A 11 26.22 -9.10 -52.50
N LEU A 12 27.05 -9.07 -51.46
CA LEU A 12 26.73 -9.67 -50.17
C LEU A 12 25.69 -8.79 -49.49
N ALA A 13 24.45 -9.23 -49.54
CA ALA A 13 23.38 -8.66 -48.70
C ALA A 13 23.60 -9.17 -47.28
N VAL A 14 24.16 -8.35 -46.40
CA VAL A 14 24.22 -8.58 -44.98
C VAL A 14 22.82 -8.28 -44.43
N LEU A 15 22.01 -9.32 -44.19
CA LEU A 15 20.78 -9.23 -43.44
C LEU A 15 21.14 -8.97 -41.96
N GLY A 16 21.12 -7.71 -41.56
CA GLY A 16 21.18 -7.33 -40.16
C GLY A 16 19.83 -7.69 -39.48
N ALA A 17 19.75 -8.86 -38.87
CA ALA A 17 18.67 -9.20 -37.97
C ALA A 17 18.78 -8.33 -36.72
N VAL A 18 18.07 -7.19 -36.69
CA VAL A 18 17.87 -6.40 -35.48
C VAL A 18 16.93 -7.20 -34.59
N LEU A 19 17.50 -7.91 -33.61
CA LEU A 19 16.77 -8.48 -32.49
C LEU A 19 16.22 -7.31 -31.67
N LEU A 20 14.98 -6.90 -31.95
CA LEU A 20 14.16 -6.11 -31.05
C LEU A 20 13.86 -7.00 -29.85
N ALA A 21 14.75 -6.97 -28.86
CA ALA A 21 14.46 -7.47 -27.55
C ALA A 21 13.29 -6.61 -27.01
N ALA A 22 12.07 -7.11 -27.19
CA ALA A 22 10.88 -6.56 -26.57
C ALA A 22 11.09 -6.65 -25.07
N CYS A 23 11.50 -5.55 -24.43
CA CYS A 23 11.44 -5.37 -23.00
C CYS A 23 9.96 -5.32 -22.63
N SER A 24 9.30 -6.48 -22.54
CA SER A 24 8.06 -6.59 -21.81
C SER A 24 8.37 -6.25 -20.35
N PRO A 25 7.67 -5.30 -19.74
CA PRO A 25 7.82 -5.06 -18.31
C PRO A 25 7.33 -6.31 -17.57
N SER A 26 8.25 -7.20 -17.25
CA SER A 26 7.98 -8.44 -16.51
C SER A 26 7.88 -8.16 -15.01
N GLY A 27 7.18 -7.09 -14.63
CA GLY A 27 6.83 -6.84 -13.23
C GLY A 27 5.79 -7.83 -12.73
N PRO A 28 5.70 -8.05 -11.41
CA PRO A 28 4.63 -8.86 -10.83
C PRO A 28 3.27 -8.28 -11.25
N LYS A 29 2.36 -9.15 -11.68
CA LYS A 29 0.97 -8.75 -11.95
C LYS A 29 0.24 -8.67 -10.61
N PHE A 30 -0.38 -7.53 -10.34
CA PHE A 30 -1.18 -7.28 -9.16
C PHE A 30 -2.67 -7.30 -9.49
N GLU A 31 -3.49 -7.62 -8.50
CA GLU A 31 -4.96 -7.53 -8.58
C GLU A 31 -5.45 -6.14 -8.17
N ALA A 32 -4.73 -5.48 -7.26
CA ALA A 32 -4.95 -4.09 -6.89
C ALA A 32 -4.39 -3.11 -7.92
N SER A 33 -4.74 -1.84 -7.80
CA SER A 33 -4.22 -0.77 -8.65
C SER A 33 -2.73 -0.55 -8.38
N ASP A 34 -1.89 -0.77 -9.39
CA ASP A 34 -0.45 -0.43 -9.30
C ASP A 34 -0.28 1.09 -9.45
N ILE A 35 0.19 1.71 -8.38
CA ILE A 35 0.47 3.15 -8.28
C ILE A 35 1.97 3.43 -8.08
N THR A 36 2.81 2.51 -8.52
CA THR A 36 4.27 2.65 -8.45
C THR A 36 4.72 3.95 -9.14
N GLY A 37 5.61 4.68 -8.50
CA GLY A 37 6.10 5.96 -9.01
C GLY A 37 5.24 7.17 -8.66
N SER A 38 4.20 6.98 -7.86
CA SER A 38 3.40 8.11 -7.32
C SER A 38 4.28 9.11 -6.58
N SER A 39 3.96 10.40 -6.75
CA SER A 39 4.69 11.52 -6.13
C SER A 39 4.20 11.87 -4.72
N PHE A 40 3.31 11.05 -4.14
CA PHE A 40 2.69 11.22 -2.82
C PHE A 40 2.87 9.95 -1.97
N GLY A 41 2.45 10.01 -0.72
CA GLY A 41 2.49 8.86 0.19
C GLY A 41 3.91 8.41 0.51
N ARG A 42 4.82 9.37 0.75
CA ARG A 42 6.25 9.10 0.91
C ARG A 42 6.64 8.72 2.33
N ASP A 43 5.99 9.33 3.32
CA ASP A 43 6.28 9.09 4.72
C ASP A 43 5.19 9.67 5.64
N PHE A 44 5.26 9.32 6.92
CA PHE A 44 4.48 9.89 8.01
C PHE A 44 5.36 10.03 9.26
N SER A 45 4.89 10.81 10.23
CA SER A 45 5.48 10.91 11.56
C SER A 45 4.32 10.94 12.56
N LEU A 46 4.03 9.79 13.16
CA LEU A 46 2.90 9.56 14.06
C LEU A 46 3.36 8.74 15.26
N GLU A 47 2.60 8.77 16.35
CA GLU A 47 2.92 8.04 17.57
C GLU A 47 2.15 6.71 17.63
N ASP A 48 2.82 5.66 18.09
CA ASP A 48 2.17 4.43 18.49
C ASP A 48 1.53 4.58 19.90
N PRO A 49 0.72 3.61 20.38
CA PRO A 49 0.07 3.71 21.70
C PRO A 49 1.03 3.79 22.88
N LYS A 50 2.32 3.52 22.69
CA LYS A 50 3.36 3.66 23.72
C LYS A 50 4.04 5.03 23.70
N GLY A 51 3.61 5.93 22.80
CA GLY A 51 4.20 7.26 22.63
C GLY A 51 5.49 7.26 21.81
N VAL A 52 5.81 6.16 21.12
CA VAL A 52 6.98 6.11 20.25
C VAL A 52 6.62 6.66 18.88
N THR A 53 7.33 7.67 18.43
CA THR A 53 7.18 8.21 17.07
C THR A 53 7.61 7.17 16.04
N ARG A 54 6.75 6.91 15.07
CA ARG A 54 6.95 5.97 13.97
C ARG A 54 6.92 6.69 12.62
N SER A 55 7.70 6.14 11.71
CA SER A 55 7.76 6.52 10.30
C SER A 55 7.78 5.26 9.41
N LEU A 56 7.70 5.38 8.11
CA LEU A 56 7.88 4.22 7.22
C LEU A 56 9.25 3.55 7.37
N ALA A 57 10.27 4.29 7.76
CA ALA A 57 11.62 3.76 7.95
C ALA A 57 11.69 2.68 9.04
N ASP A 58 10.83 2.76 10.06
CA ASP A 58 10.78 1.78 11.16
C ASP A 58 10.30 0.39 10.72
N PHE A 59 9.68 0.30 9.56
CA PHE A 59 9.09 -0.93 9.02
C PHE A 59 9.85 -1.47 7.81
N ARG A 60 11.07 -0.98 7.54
CA ARG A 60 11.93 -1.51 6.47
C ARG A 60 12.15 -3.01 6.62
N GLY A 61 12.14 -3.72 5.50
CA GLY A 61 12.21 -5.18 5.46
C GLY A 61 10.84 -5.87 5.52
N LYS A 62 9.76 -5.13 5.83
CA LYS A 62 8.39 -5.62 5.79
C LYS A 62 7.59 -4.92 4.69
N ALA A 63 6.65 -5.64 4.08
CA ALA A 63 5.58 -4.98 3.36
C ALA A 63 4.67 -4.26 4.36
N VAL A 64 4.25 -3.03 4.05
CA VAL A 64 3.40 -2.23 4.96
C VAL A 64 2.05 -2.02 4.31
N VAL A 65 0.98 -2.35 5.03
CA VAL A 65 -0.40 -2.01 4.67
C VAL A 65 -0.84 -0.86 5.54
N LEU A 66 -1.15 0.28 4.94
CA LEU A 66 -1.57 1.50 5.63
C LEU A 66 -3.04 1.78 5.36
N PHE A 67 -3.85 1.85 6.42
CA PHE A 67 -5.28 2.12 6.37
C PHE A 67 -5.63 3.29 7.28
N PHE A 68 -6.41 4.23 6.75
CA PHE A 68 -6.92 5.39 7.50
C PHE A 68 -8.34 5.13 7.95
N GLY A 69 -8.62 5.40 9.21
CA GLY A 69 -9.94 5.15 9.78
C GLY A 69 -10.11 5.75 11.17
N TYR A 70 -11.13 5.34 11.88
CA TYR A 70 -11.39 5.73 13.28
C TYR A 70 -12.13 4.60 14.03
N THR A 71 -11.98 4.54 15.34
CA THR A 71 -12.44 3.38 16.12
C THR A 71 -13.97 3.33 16.22
N GLN A 72 -14.65 4.47 16.12
CA GLN A 72 -16.12 4.56 16.20
C GLN A 72 -16.80 4.45 14.82
N CYS A 73 -16.09 4.02 13.79
CA CYS A 73 -16.67 3.72 12.50
C CYS A 73 -17.59 2.49 12.60
N PRO A 74 -18.87 2.61 12.19
CA PRO A 74 -19.83 1.54 12.44
C PRO A 74 -19.67 0.32 11.50
N ASP A 75 -18.99 0.46 10.36
CA ASP A 75 -18.97 -0.57 9.31
C ASP A 75 -17.61 -0.70 8.58
N VAL A 76 -17.20 0.30 7.83
CA VAL A 76 -16.06 0.22 6.90
C VAL A 76 -14.75 -0.15 7.60
N CYS A 77 -14.46 0.45 8.75
CA CYS A 77 -13.18 0.24 9.43
C CYS A 77 -13.07 -1.17 10.05
N PRO A 78 -14.04 -1.66 10.84
CA PRO A 78 -13.96 -3.02 11.38
C PRO A 78 -14.00 -4.07 10.25
N THR A 79 -14.77 -3.86 9.17
CA THR A 79 -14.81 -4.75 8.02
C THR A 79 -13.45 -4.82 7.33
N THR A 80 -12.79 -3.68 7.10
CA THR A 80 -11.47 -3.64 6.47
C THR A 80 -10.41 -4.33 7.35
N LEU A 81 -10.38 -4.05 8.66
CA LEU A 81 -9.44 -4.69 9.57
C LEU A 81 -9.66 -6.21 9.68
N ALA A 82 -10.91 -6.67 9.69
CA ALA A 82 -11.23 -8.10 9.66
C ALA A 82 -10.78 -8.76 8.34
N THR A 83 -10.95 -8.08 7.20
CA THR A 83 -10.46 -8.55 5.90
C THR A 83 -8.94 -8.66 5.89
N LEU A 84 -8.24 -7.67 6.44
CA LEU A 84 -6.78 -7.70 6.57
C LEU A 84 -6.31 -8.84 7.48
N ALA A 85 -7.01 -9.09 8.61
CA ALA A 85 -6.70 -10.22 9.49
C ALA A 85 -6.86 -11.56 8.76
N GLN A 86 -7.89 -11.73 7.95
CA GLN A 86 -8.05 -12.93 7.10
C GLN A 86 -6.94 -13.04 6.05
N ALA A 87 -6.51 -11.94 5.45
CA ALA A 87 -5.38 -11.93 4.52
C ALA A 87 -4.07 -12.39 5.21
N MET A 88 -3.83 -11.92 6.44
CA MET A 88 -2.68 -12.36 7.24
C MET A 88 -2.72 -13.87 7.53
N GLN A 89 -3.90 -14.42 7.79
CA GLN A 89 -4.06 -15.89 7.97
C GLN A 89 -3.72 -16.65 6.69
N ARG A 90 -4.14 -16.15 5.51
CA ARG A 90 -3.85 -16.76 4.20
C ARG A 90 -2.37 -16.70 3.81
N LEU A 91 -1.66 -15.65 4.25
CA LEU A 91 -0.21 -15.53 4.06
C LEU A 91 0.59 -16.55 4.88
N GLY A 92 0.01 -17.10 5.94
CA GLY A 92 0.69 -18.06 6.81
C GLY A 92 2.01 -17.49 7.37
N PRO A 93 3.14 -18.20 7.20
CA PRO A 93 4.44 -17.72 7.72
C PRO A 93 4.90 -16.38 7.13
N ASP A 94 4.50 -16.04 5.91
CA ASP A 94 4.87 -14.75 5.29
C ASP A 94 4.20 -13.55 5.99
N ALA A 95 3.15 -13.78 6.78
CA ALA A 95 2.49 -12.73 7.54
C ALA A 95 3.43 -11.98 8.51
N ASP A 96 4.48 -12.63 9.02
CA ASP A 96 5.47 -11.99 9.90
C ASP A 96 6.34 -10.96 9.15
N ARG A 97 6.34 -11.01 7.83
CA ARG A 97 7.00 -10.05 6.93
C ARG A 97 6.08 -8.91 6.50
N VAL A 98 4.87 -8.84 7.06
CA VAL A 98 3.88 -7.78 6.80
C VAL A 98 3.62 -6.99 8.07
N GLN A 99 3.46 -5.68 7.96
CA GLN A 99 2.99 -4.80 9.02
C GLN A 99 1.72 -4.09 8.56
N VAL A 100 0.63 -4.28 9.29
CA VAL A 100 -0.60 -3.49 9.12
C VAL A 100 -0.58 -2.32 10.09
N LEU A 101 -0.80 -1.12 9.55
CA LEU A 101 -0.85 0.15 10.27
C LEU A 101 -2.23 0.76 10.10
N PHE A 102 -2.90 0.98 11.22
CA PHE A 102 -4.15 1.74 11.29
C PHE A 102 -3.83 3.17 11.73
N VAL A 103 -4.07 4.14 10.88
CA VAL A 103 -3.86 5.57 11.18
C VAL A 103 -5.19 6.21 11.50
N THR A 104 -5.36 6.69 12.73
CA THR A 104 -6.60 7.38 13.08
C THR A 104 -6.69 8.76 12.42
N ILE A 105 -7.88 9.05 11.89
CA ILE A 105 -8.26 10.38 11.40
C ILE A 105 -9.11 11.15 12.42
N ASP A 106 -9.36 10.56 13.58
CA ASP A 106 -10.14 11.15 14.67
C ASP A 106 -9.36 11.15 16.00
N PRO A 107 -8.25 11.90 16.08
CA PRO A 107 -7.42 11.90 17.26
C PRO A 107 -8.10 12.47 18.51
N GLU A 108 -9.26 13.10 18.37
CA GLU A 108 -10.02 13.62 19.51
C GLU A 108 -10.66 12.48 20.32
N ARG A 109 -11.24 11.47 19.66
CA ARG A 109 -11.88 10.33 20.30
C ARG A 109 -10.95 9.12 20.42
N ASP A 110 -10.08 8.91 19.47
CA ASP A 110 -9.18 7.76 19.42
C ASP A 110 -7.94 7.99 20.29
N THR A 111 -8.06 7.70 21.57
CA THR A 111 -6.94 7.80 22.53
C THR A 111 -5.91 6.70 22.31
N PRO A 112 -4.64 6.86 22.76
CA PRO A 112 -3.64 5.80 22.72
C PRO A 112 -4.11 4.50 23.36
N ALA A 113 -4.79 4.58 24.53
CA ALA A 113 -5.33 3.41 25.21
C ALA A 113 -6.41 2.68 24.40
N LEU A 114 -7.29 3.42 23.71
CA LEU A 114 -8.31 2.84 22.85
C LEU A 114 -7.69 2.15 21.63
N LEU A 115 -6.73 2.80 20.96
CA LEU A 115 -6.02 2.21 19.84
C LEU A 115 -5.23 0.95 20.23
N ALA A 116 -4.64 0.93 21.43
CA ALA A 116 -3.93 -0.23 21.98
C ALA A 116 -4.84 -1.46 22.18
N GLN A 117 -6.14 -1.24 22.37
CA GLN A 117 -7.12 -2.31 22.54
C GLN A 117 -7.80 -2.67 21.20
N TYR A 118 -8.25 -1.68 20.47
CA TYR A 118 -9.07 -1.85 19.27
C TYR A 118 -8.32 -2.52 18.12
N VAL A 119 -7.15 -2.01 17.79
CA VAL A 119 -6.42 -2.45 16.58
C VAL A 119 -5.88 -3.88 16.72
N PRO A 120 -5.20 -4.27 17.83
CA PRO A 120 -4.73 -5.64 18.02
C PRO A 120 -5.84 -6.67 18.24
N ALA A 121 -7.08 -6.25 18.50
CA ALA A 121 -8.21 -7.18 18.63
C ALA A 121 -8.52 -7.91 17.29
N PHE A 122 -8.13 -7.36 16.14
CA PHE A 122 -8.27 -8.02 14.84
C PHE A 122 -7.10 -8.97 14.54
N ASP A 123 -5.89 -8.53 14.81
CA ASP A 123 -4.66 -9.33 14.74
C ASP A 123 -3.60 -8.68 15.64
N PRO A 124 -2.93 -9.43 16.53
CA PRO A 124 -1.99 -8.87 17.52
C PRO A 124 -0.77 -8.19 16.88
N ARG A 125 -0.51 -8.41 15.59
CA ARG A 125 0.56 -7.76 14.83
C ARG A 125 0.17 -6.37 14.30
N PHE A 126 -1.11 -6.02 14.32
CA PHE A 126 -1.59 -4.73 13.84
C PHE A 126 -1.23 -3.62 14.82
N LEU A 127 -0.87 -2.46 14.27
CA LEU A 127 -0.44 -1.31 15.07
C LEU A 127 -1.30 -0.09 14.75
N GLY A 128 -1.88 0.49 15.80
CA GLY A 128 -2.57 1.78 15.70
C GLY A 128 -1.56 2.94 15.76
N LEU A 129 -1.76 3.95 14.94
CA LEU A 129 -0.96 5.17 14.91
C LEU A 129 -1.86 6.40 15.07
N ARG A 130 -1.36 7.39 15.81
CA ARG A 130 -2.07 8.63 16.12
C ARG A 130 -1.13 9.82 16.00
N GLY A 131 -1.65 10.95 15.54
CA GLY A 131 -1.02 12.26 15.69
C GLY A 131 -1.94 13.21 16.46
N ASP A 132 -1.48 14.41 16.74
CA ASP A 132 -2.38 15.53 17.02
C ASP A 132 -3.16 15.93 15.75
N ALA A 133 -4.07 16.88 15.86
CA ALA A 133 -4.88 17.35 14.71
C ALA A 133 -3.99 17.84 13.55
N ALA A 134 -2.88 18.52 13.86
CA ALA A 134 -1.98 19.06 12.83
C ALA A 134 -1.17 17.94 12.15
N ALA A 135 -0.68 16.95 12.88
CA ALA A 135 0.02 15.79 12.33
C ALA A 135 -0.91 14.91 11.51
N THR A 136 -2.16 14.70 11.99
CA THR A 136 -3.21 14.00 11.25
C THR A 136 -3.50 14.68 9.92
N ALA A 137 -3.69 16.01 9.92
CA ALA A 137 -3.95 16.76 8.70
C ALA A 137 -2.77 16.72 7.70
N ARG A 138 -1.53 16.82 8.19
CA ARG A 138 -0.33 16.70 7.33
C ARG A 138 -0.24 15.31 6.71
N THR A 139 -0.45 14.26 7.50
CA THR A 139 -0.39 12.87 7.02
C THR A 139 -1.52 12.60 6.02
N ALA A 140 -2.75 13.01 6.32
CA ALA A 140 -3.87 12.87 5.41
C ALA A 140 -3.60 13.57 4.06
N LYS A 141 -3.04 14.79 4.08
CA LYS A 141 -2.65 15.50 2.86
C LYS A 141 -1.57 14.77 2.07
N GLU A 142 -0.54 14.24 2.75
CA GLU A 142 0.54 13.46 2.10
C GLU A 142 0.00 12.21 1.40
N PHE A 143 -0.99 11.55 1.99
CA PHE A 143 -1.63 10.36 1.43
C PHE A 143 -2.88 10.64 0.60
N LYS A 144 -3.20 11.90 0.35
CA LYS A 144 -4.41 12.33 -0.40
C LYS A 144 -5.71 11.76 0.20
N ILE A 145 -5.75 11.62 1.51
CA ILE A 145 -6.94 11.21 2.25
C ILE A 145 -7.83 12.43 2.47
N LEU A 146 -9.05 12.33 1.98
CA LEU A 146 -10.12 13.27 2.32
C LEU A 146 -10.81 12.75 3.58
N TYR A 147 -11.06 13.62 4.53
CA TYR A 147 -11.84 13.29 5.73
C TYR A 147 -12.53 14.53 6.29
N GLU A 148 -13.73 14.37 6.83
CA GLU A 148 -14.48 15.43 7.46
C GLU A 148 -15.40 14.89 8.56
N LYS A 149 -15.72 15.75 9.53
CA LYS A 149 -16.73 15.45 10.55
C LYS A 149 -18.12 15.72 10.00
N VAL A 150 -18.99 14.72 10.11
CA VAL A 150 -20.40 14.81 9.75
C VAL A 150 -21.22 14.80 11.05
N PRO A 151 -21.95 15.87 11.38
CA PRO A 151 -22.78 15.89 12.57
C PRO A 151 -23.78 14.73 12.63
N GLY A 152 -23.88 14.10 13.79
CA GLY A 152 -24.84 13.03 14.04
C GLY A 152 -26.22 13.55 14.47
N ALA A 153 -27.15 12.63 14.73
CA ALA A 153 -28.52 12.97 15.09
C ALA A 153 -28.67 13.58 16.50
N THR A 154 -27.70 13.33 17.40
CA THR A 154 -27.73 13.86 18.77
C THR A 154 -26.69 14.97 18.93
N PRO A 155 -26.95 16.03 19.75
CA PRO A 155 -25.99 17.07 20.02
C PRO A 155 -24.65 16.52 20.48
N GLY A 156 -23.55 16.94 19.81
CA GLY A 156 -22.19 16.50 20.11
C GLY A 156 -21.78 15.17 19.50
N SER A 157 -22.71 14.40 18.91
CA SER A 157 -22.34 13.19 18.15
C SER A 157 -21.91 13.53 16.74
N TYR A 158 -20.98 12.74 16.18
CA TYR A 158 -20.57 12.85 14.78
C TYR A 158 -20.02 11.54 14.24
N THR A 159 -20.03 11.40 12.94
CA THR A 159 -19.28 10.39 12.19
C THR A 159 -18.14 11.07 11.43
N MET A 160 -17.23 10.27 10.87
CA MET A 160 -16.18 10.77 9.98
C MET A 160 -16.42 10.18 8.59
N ASP A 161 -16.64 11.03 7.61
CA ASP A 161 -16.54 10.63 6.21
C ASP A 161 -15.08 10.66 5.79
N HIS A 162 -14.61 9.62 5.11
CA HIS A 162 -13.21 9.55 4.67
C HIS A 162 -12.99 8.62 3.49
N SER A 163 -11.84 8.81 2.83
CA SER A 163 -11.35 7.86 1.83
C SER A 163 -11.05 6.50 2.45
N ALA A 164 -11.65 5.43 1.93
CA ALA A 164 -11.69 4.11 2.57
C ALA A 164 -10.71 3.08 1.96
N GLY A 165 -9.85 3.45 1.05
CA GLY A 165 -8.85 2.55 0.46
C GLY A 165 -7.63 2.35 1.34
N THR A 166 -6.86 1.31 1.02
CA THR A 166 -5.59 1.00 1.69
C THR A 166 -4.42 1.20 0.75
N TYR A 167 -3.28 1.60 1.31
CA TYR A 167 -2.02 1.73 0.59
C TYR A 167 -1.09 0.58 0.97
N ILE A 168 -0.37 0.03 -0.01
CA ILE A 168 0.60 -1.03 0.24
C ILE A 168 1.98 -0.59 -0.23
N PHE A 169 2.94 -0.72 0.68
CA PHE A 169 4.36 -0.45 0.45
C PHE A 169 5.13 -1.77 0.36
N ASP A 170 6.14 -1.80 -0.48
CA ASP A 170 7.06 -2.92 -0.53
C ASP A 170 8.08 -2.88 0.64
N PRO A 171 8.86 -3.96 0.87
CA PRO A 171 9.86 -4.02 1.93
C PRO A 171 10.96 -2.95 1.85
N LYS A 172 11.12 -2.30 0.69
CA LYS A 172 12.01 -1.16 0.49
C LYS A 172 11.35 0.17 0.88
N GLY A 173 10.08 0.13 1.36
CA GLY A 173 9.28 1.28 1.76
C GLY A 173 8.86 2.16 0.59
N ARG A 174 8.68 1.61 -0.59
CA ARG A 174 8.16 2.31 -1.76
C ARG A 174 6.68 2.05 -1.86
N LEU A 175 5.89 3.10 -2.07
CA LEU A 175 4.46 2.97 -2.35
C LEU A 175 4.25 2.22 -3.67
N ARG A 176 3.46 1.15 -3.61
CA ARG A 176 3.27 0.27 -4.76
C ARG A 176 1.81 0.15 -5.16
N LEU A 177 0.91 -0.11 -4.22
CA LEU A 177 -0.46 -0.47 -4.56
C LEU A 177 -1.47 0.38 -3.79
N TYR A 178 -2.62 0.58 -4.42
CA TYR A 178 -3.84 1.08 -3.80
C TYR A 178 -4.93 0.02 -3.93
N VAL A 179 -5.47 -0.41 -2.81
CA VAL A 179 -6.58 -1.36 -2.75
C VAL A 179 -7.85 -0.60 -2.40
N ALA A 180 -8.80 -0.57 -3.32
CA ALA A 180 -10.09 0.06 -3.08
C ALA A 180 -10.89 -0.69 -2.00
N TYR A 181 -11.77 0.02 -1.28
CA TYR A 181 -12.68 -0.60 -0.32
C TYR A 181 -13.54 -1.68 -0.99
N GLY A 182 -13.84 -2.74 -0.24
CA GLY A 182 -14.68 -3.86 -0.71
C GLY A 182 -13.91 -5.00 -1.39
N GLN A 183 -12.60 -4.87 -1.54
CA GLN A 183 -11.76 -5.99 -2.01
C GLN A 183 -11.63 -7.06 -0.93
N GLY A 184 -11.68 -8.33 -1.37
CA GLY A 184 -11.59 -9.48 -0.46
C GLY A 184 -10.16 -9.76 0.03
N PRO A 185 -10.03 -10.64 1.04
CA PRO A 185 -8.73 -10.98 1.62
C PRO A 185 -7.79 -11.69 0.64
N ASP A 186 -8.31 -12.30 -0.44
CA ASP A 186 -7.48 -12.94 -1.47
C ASP A 186 -6.64 -11.93 -2.25
N VAL A 187 -7.22 -10.78 -2.59
CA VAL A 187 -6.51 -9.68 -3.27
C VAL A 187 -5.31 -9.24 -2.43
N TYR A 188 -5.53 -9.00 -1.14
CA TYR A 188 -4.44 -8.62 -0.23
C TYR A 188 -3.37 -9.70 -0.10
N ALA A 189 -3.77 -10.96 0.12
CA ALA A 189 -2.83 -12.06 0.28
C ALA A 189 -2.01 -12.30 -1.00
N HIS A 190 -2.67 -12.31 -2.17
CA HIS A 190 -2.01 -12.44 -3.47
C HIS A 190 -0.96 -11.34 -3.69
N ASP A 191 -1.38 -10.09 -3.53
CA ASP A 191 -0.53 -8.95 -3.89
C ASP A 191 0.62 -8.75 -2.89
N LEU A 192 0.37 -8.96 -1.60
CA LEU A 192 1.42 -8.96 -0.57
C LEU A 192 2.46 -10.05 -0.84
N LYS A 193 2.03 -11.27 -1.16
CA LYS A 193 2.93 -12.36 -1.54
C LYS A 193 3.81 -11.97 -2.71
N ARG A 194 3.24 -11.41 -3.77
CA ARG A 194 3.98 -10.92 -4.95
C ARG A 194 5.01 -9.85 -4.62
N LEU A 195 4.67 -8.90 -3.73
CA LEU A 195 5.61 -7.86 -3.28
C LEU A 195 6.75 -8.43 -2.46
N LEU A 196 6.47 -9.40 -1.58
CA LEU A 196 7.47 -10.06 -0.75
C LEU A 196 8.45 -10.88 -1.61
N ASP A 197 7.95 -11.64 -2.59
CA ASP A 197 8.75 -12.47 -3.49
C ASP A 197 9.65 -11.62 -4.41
N ALA A 198 9.14 -10.48 -4.90
CA ALA A 198 9.90 -9.56 -5.75
C ALA A 198 10.98 -8.75 -5.00
N SER A 199 11.03 -8.85 -3.68
CA SER A 199 11.93 -8.08 -2.81
C SER A 199 13.01 -8.94 -2.15
N SER A 200 12.92 -10.27 -2.35
CA SER A 200 13.83 -11.30 -1.82
C SER A 200 15.13 -11.38 -2.59
#